data_d4fbefcc7faaf081003eecc2b31ce3be
#
_entry.id   d4fbefcc7faaf081003eecc2b31ce3be
#
_cell.length_a   1.000
_cell.length_b   1.000
_cell.length_c   1.000
_cell.angle_alpha   90.00
_cell.angle_beta   90.00
_cell.angle_gamma   90.00
#
_symmetry.space_group_name_H-M   'P 1'
#
loop_
_entity.id
_entity.type
_entity.pdbx_description
1 polymer ?
#
loop_
_entity_poly.entity_id
_entity_poly.type
_entity_poly.pdbx_seq_one_letter_code
_entity_poly.pdbx_strand_id
1 'polypeptide(L)'
;KGNSLKPTNNLISQLKNNLDFKLTRDQEKSVHEISQDLISENKMLRLLQGDVGSGKTIVSVFAFLQVIENNKRCILMAPTELLAQQHYATINSLLEQMNVSTSLITGSIKKDRDYDADIIVGTHALFQENAVFTNVGILVIDEQHKFGVHQRILLNEKVGKECDTLLMTATPIPRTLELAAYGDMDISKLVTMPLNRKPIVTKSMSTEKISDLKSALLKKIENNEKIYWVCPLVEESNSSSIQSVTNRLQDLQEHYGNDKVSMVHGKMKNEEKNLIMENFKKGKIKILIATSVIEVGIDDPD
;
A
#
# COMPACT_ATOMS: atom_id res chain seq x y z
N LYS A 1 1.79 -14.33 24.91
CA LYS A 1 2.80 -13.40 25.42
C LYS A 1 3.35 -12.61 24.26
N GLY A 2 3.56 -11.31 24.45
CA GLY A 2 4.27 -10.41 23.53
C GLY A 2 5.75 -10.27 23.92
N ASN A 3 6.47 -9.49 23.13
CA ASN A 3 7.93 -9.35 23.27
C ASN A 3 8.38 -8.24 24.23
N SER A 4 7.48 -7.38 24.72
CA SER A 4 7.80 -6.19 25.56
C SER A 4 8.98 -5.36 24.99
N LEU A 5 8.78 -4.74 23.82
CA LEU A 5 9.79 -4.00 23.09
C LEU A 5 9.81 -2.54 23.54
N LYS A 6 10.74 -2.16 24.41
CA LYS A 6 10.84 -0.81 24.94
C LYS A 6 11.63 0.09 23.98
N PRO A 7 11.14 1.30 23.63
CA PRO A 7 11.88 2.21 22.78
C PRO A 7 13.09 2.81 23.54
N THR A 8 14.24 2.87 22.88
CA THR A 8 15.39 3.64 23.34
C THR A 8 15.34 5.07 22.84
N ASN A 9 14.42 5.36 21.91
CA ASN A 9 14.18 6.66 21.25
C ASN A 9 15.38 7.23 20.45
N ASN A 10 16.39 6.44 20.16
CA ASN A 10 17.53 6.90 19.35
C ASN A 10 17.16 7.00 17.86
N LEU A 11 16.73 5.89 17.24
CA LEU A 11 16.31 5.86 15.85
C LEU A 11 15.03 6.66 15.61
N ILE A 12 14.08 6.61 16.56
CA ILE A 12 12.84 7.39 16.51
C ILE A 12 13.12 8.89 16.48
N SER A 13 14.06 9.38 17.31
CA SER A 13 14.46 10.79 17.33
C SER A 13 15.18 11.20 16.06
N GLN A 14 16.05 10.34 15.52
CA GLN A 14 16.71 10.57 14.23
C GLN A 14 15.67 10.73 13.12
N LEU A 15 14.72 9.80 13.01
CA LEU A 15 13.65 9.91 12.02
C LEU A 15 12.88 11.22 12.16
N LYS A 16 12.43 11.58 13.38
CA LYS A 16 11.70 12.83 13.61
C LYS A 16 12.47 14.08 13.17
N ASN A 17 13.78 14.09 13.36
CA ASN A 17 14.64 15.21 12.96
C ASN A 17 14.86 15.27 11.43
N ASN A 18 14.79 14.13 10.75
CA ASN A 18 15.02 14.03 9.30
C ASN A 18 13.74 14.25 8.49
N LEU A 19 12.54 14.23 9.12
CA LEU A 19 11.30 14.49 8.41
C LEU A 19 11.19 15.97 8.03
N ASP A 20 10.89 16.25 6.77
CA ASP A 20 10.61 17.59 6.22
C ASP A 20 9.17 18.06 6.48
N PHE A 21 8.35 17.25 7.13
CA PHE A 21 6.96 17.53 7.49
C PHE A 21 6.68 17.16 8.95
N LYS A 22 5.58 17.69 9.48
CA LYS A 22 5.09 17.33 10.82
C LYS A 22 4.02 16.25 10.72
N LEU A 23 4.06 15.31 11.65
CA LEU A 23 2.99 14.32 11.78
C LEU A 23 1.67 15.00 12.11
N THR A 24 0.57 14.47 11.58
CA THR A 24 -0.76 14.88 12.01
C THR A 24 -1.05 14.36 13.42
N ARG A 25 -2.03 14.99 14.11
CA ARG A 25 -2.45 14.54 15.43
C ARG A 25 -2.83 13.06 15.48
N ASP A 26 -3.51 12.57 14.46
CA ASP A 26 -3.94 11.17 14.42
C ASP A 26 -2.77 10.24 14.18
N GLN A 27 -1.76 10.65 13.39
CA GLN A 27 -0.52 9.90 13.21
C GLN A 27 0.26 9.81 14.52
N GLU A 28 0.46 10.93 15.23
CA GLU A 28 1.13 10.95 16.54
C GLU A 28 0.41 10.05 17.56
N LYS A 29 -0.92 10.15 17.62
CA LYS A 29 -1.75 9.31 18.47
C LYS A 29 -1.57 7.82 18.13
N SER A 30 -1.63 7.45 16.85
CA SER A 30 -1.50 6.07 16.41
C SER A 30 -0.10 5.52 16.69
N VAL A 31 0.96 6.31 16.48
CA VAL A 31 2.33 5.96 16.85
C VAL A 31 2.42 5.68 18.35
N HIS A 32 1.81 6.52 19.18
CA HIS A 32 1.79 6.31 20.64
C HIS A 32 1.04 5.03 21.03
N GLU A 33 -0.16 4.80 20.47
CA GLU A 33 -0.96 3.59 20.74
C GLU A 33 -0.21 2.32 20.38
N ILE A 34 0.40 2.25 19.18
CA ILE A 34 1.21 1.13 18.72
C ILE A 34 2.43 0.93 19.63
N SER A 35 3.10 2.02 20.02
CA SER A 35 4.25 1.95 20.92
C SER A 35 3.87 1.36 22.28
N GLN A 36 2.71 1.71 22.84
CA GLN A 36 2.23 1.13 24.10
C GLN A 36 1.94 -0.38 23.96
N ASP A 37 1.35 -0.80 22.86
CA ASP A 37 1.14 -2.22 22.61
C ASP A 37 2.46 -2.99 22.52
N LEU A 38 3.45 -2.46 21.79
CA LEU A 38 4.77 -3.07 21.66
C LEU A 38 5.54 -3.20 22.99
N ILE A 39 5.29 -2.29 23.93
CA ILE A 39 5.85 -2.33 25.31
C ILE A 39 5.14 -3.40 26.14
N SER A 40 3.88 -3.69 25.86
CA SER A 40 3.06 -4.63 26.59
C SER A 40 3.63 -6.05 26.55
N GLU A 41 3.34 -6.83 27.61
CA GLU A 41 3.60 -8.28 27.61
C GLU A 41 2.58 -9.07 26.77
N ASN A 42 1.53 -8.44 26.30
CA ASN A 42 0.54 -9.06 25.44
C ASN A 42 0.91 -8.84 23.97
N LYS A 43 0.65 -9.86 23.14
CA LYS A 43 0.85 -9.76 21.71
C LYS A 43 -0.09 -8.71 21.11
N MET A 44 0.46 -7.76 20.37
CA MET A 44 -0.32 -6.77 19.64
C MET A 44 -1.05 -7.42 18.46
N LEU A 45 -2.34 -7.13 18.34
CA LEU A 45 -3.12 -7.29 17.12
C LEU A 45 -3.91 -6.00 16.90
N ARG A 46 -3.40 -5.12 16.05
CA ARG A 46 -3.98 -3.79 15.84
C ARG A 46 -4.27 -3.52 14.36
N LEU A 47 -5.38 -2.84 14.10
CA LEU A 47 -5.73 -2.32 12.78
C LEU A 47 -5.42 -0.83 12.71
N LEU A 48 -4.59 -0.42 11.77
CA LEU A 48 -4.36 0.97 11.39
C LEU A 48 -5.21 1.29 10.16
N GLN A 49 -6.29 2.01 10.36
CA GLN A 49 -7.25 2.39 9.33
C GLN A 49 -7.02 3.85 8.92
N GLY A 50 -6.97 4.12 7.62
CA GLY A 50 -6.85 5.47 7.11
C GLY A 50 -6.87 5.48 5.59
N ASP A 51 -7.42 6.50 4.99
CA ASP A 51 -7.53 6.65 3.54
C ASP A 51 -6.17 6.56 2.84
N VAL A 52 -6.15 6.36 1.52
CA VAL A 52 -4.92 6.40 0.72
C VAL A 52 -4.22 7.74 0.94
N GLY A 53 -2.90 7.71 1.23
CA GLY A 53 -2.12 8.91 1.52
C GLY A 53 -2.36 9.55 2.89
N SER A 54 -3.08 8.90 3.82
CA SER A 54 -3.19 9.35 5.22
C SER A 54 -1.90 9.18 6.05
N GLY A 55 -0.89 8.49 5.47
CA GLY A 55 0.40 8.25 6.11
C GLY A 55 0.47 6.97 6.95
N LYS A 56 -0.26 5.92 6.59
CA LYS A 56 -0.15 4.61 7.27
C LYS A 56 1.29 4.08 7.27
N THR A 57 2.01 4.26 6.16
CA THR A 57 3.40 3.80 6.02
C THR A 57 4.33 4.49 6.99
N ILE A 58 4.25 5.82 7.17
CA ILE A 58 5.11 6.52 8.14
C ILE A 58 4.83 6.06 9.58
N VAL A 59 3.57 5.81 9.93
CA VAL A 59 3.20 5.27 11.26
C VAL A 59 3.83 3.89 11.47
N SER A 60 3.81 3.01 10.45
CA SER A 60 4.45 1.69 10.54
C SER A 60 5.98 1.78 10.65
N VAL A 61 6.62 2.78 10.02
CA VAL A 61 8.07 3.00 10.13
C VAL A 61 8.45 3.35 11.58
N PHE A 62 7.67 4.14 12.30
CA PHE A 62 7.93 4.38 13.72
C PHE A 62 7.87 3.08 14.55
N ALA A 63 6.93 2.20 14.26
CA ALA A 63 6.86 0.88 14.90
C ALA A 63 8.08 0.02 14.55
N PHE A 64 8.53 0.03 13.30
CA PHE A 64 9.73 -0.69 12.86
C PHE A 64 10.97 -0.23 13.64
N LEU A 65 11.17 1.08 13.76
CA LEU A 65 12.34 1.60 14.48
C LEU A 65 12.35 1.16 15.94
N GLN A 66 11.21 1.16 16.62
CA GLN A 66 11.11 0.63 18.00
C GLN A 66 11.49 -0.85 18.08
N VAL A 67 11.07 -1.65 17.10
CA VAL A 67 11.39 -3.09 17.02
C VAL A 67 12.89 -3.30 16.76
N ILE A 68 13.48 -2.52 15.83
CA ILE A 68 14.91 -2.58 15.47
C ILE A 68 15.79 -2.17 16.66
N GLU A 69 15.39 -1.16 17.43
CA GLU A 69 16.07 -0.77 18.67
C GLU A 69 16.15 -1.91 19.70
N ASN A 70 15.31 -2.93 19.57
CA ASN A 70 15.32 -4.15 20.38
C ASN A 70 15.99 -5.33 19.67
N ASN A 71 16.80 -5.07 18.63
CA ASN A 71 17.52 -6.08 17.83
C ASN A 71 16.59 -7.13 17.21
N LYS A 72 15.36 -6.74 16.82
CA LYS A 72 14.41 -7.61 16.12
C LYS A 72 14.13 -7.07 14.72
N ARG A 73 13.72 -7.98 13.83
CA ARG A 73 13.41 -7.69 12.43
C ARG A 73 11.94 -7.35 12.24
N CYS A 74 11.69 -6.66 11.15
CA CYS A 74 10.37 -6.22 10.73
C CYS A 74 10.02 -6.79 9.36
N ILE A 75 8.78 -7.21 9.18
CA ILE A 75 8.26 -7.66 7.88
C ILE A 75 7.08 -6.80 7.50
N LEU A 76 7.09 -6.27 6.27
CA LEU A 76 5.93 -5.62 5.64
C LEU A 76 5.47 -6.42 4.44
N MET A 77 4.24 -6.87 4.47
CA MET A 77 3.62 -7.60 3.38
C MET A 77 2.62 -6.75 2.63
N ALA A 78 2.80 -6.65 1.32
CA ALA A 78 1.89 -5.97 0.41
C ALA A 78 1.19 -6.97 -0.54
N PRO A 79 -0.04 -6.70 -0.99
CA PRO A 79 -0.82 -7.63 -1.83
C PRO A 79 -0.28 -7.77 -3.25
N THR A 80 0.44 -6.77 -3.75
CA THR A 80 1.00 -6.77 -5.12
C THR A 80 2.47 -6.37 -5.13
N GLU A 81 3.20 -6.77 -6.17
CA GLU A 81 4.61 -6.39 -6.34
C GLU A 81 4.79 -4.87 -6.48
N LEU A 82 3.87 -4.21 -7.17
CA LEU A 82 3.89 -2.75 -7.33
C LEU A 82 3.82 -2.04 -5.98
N LEU A 83 2.89 -2.45 -5.10
CA LEU A 83 2.77 -1.89 -3.75
C LEU A 83 3.99 -2.23 -2.88
N ALA A 84 4.53 -3.45 -2.98
CA ALA A 84 5.75 -3.80 -2.27
C ALA A 84 6.92 -2.90 -2.69
N GLN A 85 7.08 -2.63 -3.98
CA GLN A 85 8.09 -1.70 -4.51
C GLN A 85 7.87 -0.27 -4.01
N GLN A 86 6.62 0.21 -3.96
CA GLN A 86 6.28 1.55 -3.45
C GLN A 86 6.60 1.67 -1.97
N HIS A 87 6.18 0.71 -1.14
CA HIS A 87 6.53 0.69 0.28
C HIS A 87 8.04 0.65 0.49
N TYR A 88 8.74 -0.21 -0.25
CA TYR A 88 10.20 -0.30 -0.18
C TYR A 88 10.87 1.03 -0.52
N ALA A 89 10.48 1.67 -1.62
CA ALA A 89 11.03 2.96 -2.03
C ALA A 89 10.76 4.05 -0.98
N THR A 90 9.54 4.13 -0.44
CA THR A 90 9.16 5.09 0.60
C THR A 90 9.95 4.86 1.89
N ILE A 91 10.02 3.61 2.36
CA ILE A 91 10.76 3.26 3.59
C ILE A 91 12.25 3.57 3.41
N ASN A 92 12.83 3.17 2.28
CA ASN A 92 14.24 3.39 2.00
C ASN A 92 14.59 4.88 1.96
N SER A 93 13.74 5.72 1.34
CA SER A 93 13.91 7.17 1.33
C SER A 93 13.81 7.79 2.74
N LEU A 94 12.88 7.33 3.57
CA LEU A 94 12.72 7.82 4.94
C LEU A 94 13.92 7.46 5.85
N LEU A 95 14.59 6.35 5.55
CA LEU A 95 15.67 5.79 6.36
C LEU A 95 17.06 5.95 5.72
N GLU A 96 17.17 6.67 4.59
CA GLU A 96 18.41 6.80 3.79
C GLU A 96 19.61 7.26 4.61
N GLN A 97 19.40 8.15 5.59
CA GLN A 97 20.45 8.67 6.47
C GLN A 97 20.62 7.88 7.78
N MET A 98 19.95 6.75 7.88
CA MET A 98 19.95 5.93 9.09
C MET A 98 20.63 4.57 8.80
N ASN A 99 21.32 4.04 9.79
CA ASN A 99 21.94 2.72 9.67
C ASN A 99 20.90 1.61 9.88
N VAL A 100 19.95 1.49 8.93
CA VAL A 100 18.90 0.49 8.92
C VAL A 100 18.86 -0.17 7.54
N SER A 101 19.04 -1.48 7.53
CA SER A 101 19.04 -2.26 6.29
C SER A 101 17.61 -2.61 5.84
N THR A 102 17.37 -2.52 4.53
CA THR A 102 16.07 -2.83 3.94
C THR A 102 16.22 -3.81 2.77
N SER A 103 15.28 -4.73 2.61
CA SER A 103 15.26 -5.70 1.52
C SER A 103 13.89 -5.80 0.87
N LEU A 104 13.86 -5.97 -0.46
CA LEU A 104 12.64 -6.18 -1.24
C LEU A 104 12.61 -7.61 -1.80
N ILE A 105 11.60 -8.40 -1.40
CA ILE A 105 11.45 -9.80 -1.79
C ILE A 105 10.09 -9.99 -2.46
N THR A 106 10.11 -10.17 -3.78
CA THR A 106 8.90 -10.45 -4.58
C THR A 106 9.12 -11.67 -5.48
N GLY A 107 8.06 -12.14 -6.13
CA GLY A 107 8.14 -13.29 -7.06
C GLY A 107 9.06 -13.03 -8.26
N SER A 108 9.07 -11.79 -8.78
CA SER A 108 9.90 -11.40 -9.94
C SER A 108 11.35 -11.12 -9.57
N ILE A 109 11.64 -10.65 -8.36
CA ILE A 109 13.00 -10.34 -7.89
C ILE A 109 13.61 -11.57 -7.24
N LYS A 110 14.53 -12.24 -7.97
CA LYS A 110 15.20 -13.47 -7.50
C LYS A 110 16.64 -13.25 -7.04
N LYS A 111 17.26 -12.14 -7.45
CA LYS A 111 18.64 -11.77 -7.07
C LYS A 111 18.60 -10.75 -5.93
N ASP A 112 19.65 -10.74 -5.14
CA ASP A 112 19.87 -9.78 -4.04
C ASP A 112 18.81 -9.83 -2.92
N ARG A 113 18.28 -11.01 -2.62
CA ARG A 113 17.35 -11.24 -1.51
C ARG A 113 18.14 -11.33 -0.21
N ASP A 114 18.00 -10.31 0.61
CA ASP A 114 18.55 -10.31 1.96
C ASP A 114 17.45 -10.63 2.98
N TYR A 115 17.46 -11.85 3.48
CA TYR A 115 16.54 -12.31 4.52
C TYR A 115 16.99 -11.90 5.92
N ASP A 116 18.16 -11.30 6.06
CA ASP A 116 18.74 -10.84 7.32
C ASP A 116 18.61 -9.34 7.52
N ALA A 117 18.07 -8.59 6.54
CA ALA A 117 17.78 -7.17 6.66
C ALA A 117 16.88 -6.85 7.86
N ASP A 118 17.05 -5.65 8.43
CA ASP A 118 16.24 -5.16 9.54
C ASP A 118 14.76 -5.02 9.15
N ILE A 119 14.50 -4.57 7.92
CA ILE A 119 13.14 -4.44 7.37
C ILE A 119 13.06 -5.22 6.05
N ILE A 120 12.16 -6.18 5.99
CA ILE A 120 11.89 -6.97 4.79
C ILE A 120 10.52 -6.58 4.26
N VAL A 121 10.49 -6.05 3.04
CA VAL A 121 9.24 -5.71 2.33
C VAL A 121 9.02 -6.74 1.23
N GLY A 122 7.80 -7.24 1.09
CA GLY A 122 7.53 -8.18 0.01
C GLY A 122 6.06 -8.52 -0.18
N THR A 123 5.81 -9.53 -1.00
CA THR A 123 4.48 -10.05 -1.28
C THR A 123 4.28 -11.42 -0.61
N HIS A 124 3.17 -12.10 -0.90
CA HIS A 124 2.94 -13.48 -0.48
C HIS A 124 4.08 -14.45 -0.88
N ALA A 125 4.96 -14.08 -1.80
CA ALA A 125 6.17 -14.82 -2.14
C ALA A 125 7.09 -15.06 -0.94
N LEU A 126 7.10 -14.14 0.05
CA LEU A 126 7.84 -14.29 1.31
C LEU A 126 7.53 -15.63 2.03
N PHE A 127 6.33 -16.16 1.86
CA PHE A 127 5.83 -17.33 2.58
C PHE A 127 5.75 -18.60 1.73
N GLN A 128 5.91 -18.49 0.42
CA GLN A 128 5.94 -19.64 -0.49
C GLN A 128 7.30 -20.34 -0.53
N GLU A 129 8.39 -19.64 -0.21
CA GLU A 129 9.74 -20.19 -0.18
C GLU A 129 10.05 -20.85 1.18
N ASN A 130 11.05 -21.73 1.21
CA ASN A 130 11.56 -22.35 2.43
C ASN A 130 12.31 -21.36 3.33
N ALA A 131 12.05 -20.06 3.17
CA ALA A 131 12.64 -19.02 4.01
C ALA A 131 12.12 -19.15 5.46
N VAL A 132 13.04 -19.20 6.37
CA VAL A 132 12.76 -19.16 7.81
C VAL A 132 13.13 -17.76 8.28
N PHE A 133 12.13 -17.00 8.73
CA PHE A 133 12.36 -15.69 9.32
C PHE A 133 12.63 -15.86 10.82
N THR A 134 13.83 -15.54 11.23
CA THR A 134 14.21 -15.61 12.65
C THR A 134 14.16 -14.24 13.29
N ASN A 135 13.78 -14.17 14.55
CA ASN A 135 13.84 -12.96 15.36
C ASN A 135 12.96 -11.82 14.85
N VAL A 136 11.77 -12.14 14.29
CA VAL A 136 10.80 -11.13 13.84
C VAL A 136 10.04 -10.58 15.05
N GLY A 137 10.05 -9.26 15.23
CA GLY A 137 9.32 -8.57 16.28
C GLY A 137 7.95 -8.09 15.84
N ILE A 138 7.82 -7.63 14.60
CA ILE A 138 6.56 -7.14 14.05
C ILE A 138 6.33 -7.61 12.60
N LEU A 139 5.08 -7.97 12.32
CA LEU A 139 4.55 -8.23 10.99
C LEU A 139 3.51 -7.17 10.65
N VAL A 140 3.74 -6.41 9.59
CA VAL A 140 2.78 -5.45 9.04
C VAL A 140 2.17 -6.03 7.78
N ILE A 141 0.85 -6.00 7.67
CA ILE A 141 0.10 -6.51 6.50
C ILE A 141 -0.73 -5.37 5.93
N ASP A 142 -0.38 -4.94 4.72
CA ASP A 142 -1.15 -3.90 4.03
C ASP A 142 -2.30 -4.52 3.22
N GLU A 143 -3.44 -3.82 3.19
CA GLU A 143 -4.68 -4.22 2.51
C GLU A 143 -5.07 -5.69 2.78
N GLN A 144 -5.14 -6.03 4.06
CA GLN A 144 -5.33 -7.41 4.52
C GLN A 144 -6.52 -8.15 3.90
N HIS A 145 -7.56 -7.44 3.46
CA HIS A 145 -8.74 -8.04 2.82
C HIS A 145 -8.42 -8.76 1.50
N LYS A 146 -7.26 -8.49 0.91
CA LYS A 146 -6.75 -9.18 -0.28
C LYS A 146 -6.09 -10.53 0.04
N PHE A 147 -5.90 -10.86 1.32
CA PHE A 147 -5.28 -12.11 1.76
C PHE A 147 -6.30 -13.10 2.30
N GLY A 148 -6.25 -14.34 1.80
CA GLY A 148 -7.10 -15.43 2.29
C GLY A 148 -6.77 -15.83 3.73
N VAL A 149 -7.74 -16.46 4.42
CA VAL A 149 -7.57 -16.95 5.81
C VAL A 149 -6.39 -17.90 5.93
N HIS A 150 -6.21 -18.81 4.97
CA HIS A 150 -5.11 -19.78 4.96
C HIS A 150 -3.73 -19.10 4.87
N GLN A 151 -3.60 -18.04 4.09
CA GLN A 151 -2.36 -17.30 3.97
C GLN A 151 -1.97 -16.63 5.30
N ARG A 152 -2.96 -16.12 6.05
CA ARG A 152 -2.73 -15.49 7.37
C ARG A 152 -2.27 -16.49 8.44
N ILE A 153 -2.78 -17.72 8.39
CA ILE A 153 -2.34 -18.81 9.31
C ILE A 153 -0.89 -19.16 9.03
N LEU A 154 -0.52 -19.39 7.77
CA LEU A 154 0.86 -19.69 7.36
C LEU A 154 1.84 -18.57 7.75
N LEU A 155 1.39 -17.32 7.68
CA LEU A 155 2.14 -16.15 8.12
C LEU A 155 2.53 -16.24 9.60
N ASN A 156 1.55 -16.44 10.46
CA ASN A 156 1.76 -16.51 11.90
C ASN A 156 2.66 -17.69 12.29
N GLU A 157 2.61 -18.79 11.55
CA GLU A 157 3.49 -19.97 11.81
C GLU A 157 4.95 -19.66 11.45
N LYS A 158 5.21 -18.91 10.37
CA LYS A 158 6.58 -18.63 9.90
C LYS A 158 7.30 -17.50 10.67
N VAL A 159 6.57 -16.51 11.17
CA VAL A 159 7.18 -15.40 11.93
C VAL A 159 7.31 -15.67 13.43
N GLY A 160 6.70 -16.76 13.91
CA GLY A 160 6.72 -17.13 15.33
C GLY A 160 5.53 -16.60 16.12
N LYS A 161 5.18 -17.33 17.19
CA LYS A 161 3.96 -17.08 17.99
C LYS A 161 3.99 -15.77 18.78
N GLU A 162 5.15 -15.20 19.02
CA GLU A 162 5.34 -13.98 19.80
C GLU A 162 5.42 -12.70 18.93
N CYS A 163 5.35 -12.84 17.62
CA CYS A 163 5.43 -11.70 16.69
C CYS A 163 4.17 -10.82 16.78
N ASP A 164 4.36 -9.53 16.98
CA ASP A 164 3.30 -8.53 16.96
C ASP A 164 2.76 -8.33 15.55
N THR A 165 1.46 -8.01 15.43
CA THR A 165 0.81 -7.88 14.11
C THR A 165 0.10 -6.54 14.01
N LEU A 166 0.48 -5.76 12.99
CA LEU A 166 -0.18 -4.53 12.59
C LEU A 166 -0.83 -4.72 11.21
N LEU A 167 -2.13 -4.58 11.16
CA LEU A 167 -2.90 -4.64 9.92
C LEU A 167 -3.13 -3.22 9.41
N MET A 168 -2.98 -2.98 8.11
CA MET A 168 -3.28 -1.69 7.50
C MET A 168 -4.41 -1.83 6.48
N THR A 169 -5.29 -0.83 6.38
CA THR A 169 -6.30 -0.77 5.33
C THR A 169 -6.71 0.67 5.02
N ALA A 170 -6.99 0.92 3.73
CA ALA A 170 -7.61 2.17 3.30
C ALA A 170 -9.15 2.10 3.34
N THR A 171 -9.73 0.89 3.31
CA THR A 171 -11.18 0.74 3.31
C THR A 171 -11.74 0.83 4.72
N PRO A 172 -12.78 1.65 4.98
CA PRO A 172 -13.47 1.62 6.24
C PRO A 172 -14.21 0.29 6.39
N ILE A 173 -13.85 -0.48 7.42
CA ILE A 173 -14.55 -1.72 7.75
C ILE A 173 -15.70 -1.37 8.71
N PRO A 174 -16.95 -1.78 8.44
CA PRO A 174 -18.05 -1.58 9.37
C PRO A 174 -17.76 -2.23 10.73
N ARG A 175 -18.04 -1.53 11.82
CA ARG A 175 -17.73 -1.98 13.20
C ARG A 175 -18.29 -3.37 13.53
N THR A 176 -19.45 -3.72 12.97
CA THR A 176 -20.08 -5.05 13.14
C THR A 176 -19.26 -6.16 12.46
N LEU A 177 -18.65 -5.88 11.31
CA LEU A 177 -17.73 -6.79 10.62
C LEU A 177 -16.38 -6.87 11.32
N GLU A 178 -15.89 -5.76 11.90
CA GLU A 178 -14.68 -5.72 12.72
C GLU A 178 -14.79 -6.69 13.90
N LEU A 179 -15.86 -6.59 14.68
CA LEU A 179 -16.12 -7.45 15.84
C LEU A 179 -16.32 -8.93 15.46
N ALA A 180 -17.03 -9.20 14.36
CA ALA A 180 -17.31 -10.56 13.92
C ALA A 180 -16.08 -11.28 13.33
N ALA A 181 -15.20 -10.54 12.65
CA ALA A 181 -14.06 -11.12 11.93
C ALA A 181 -12.77 -11.18 12.78
N TYR A 182 -12.59 -10.28 13.76
CA TYR A 182 -11.30 -10.05 14.43
C TYR A 182 -11.37 -10.05 15.97
N GLY A 183 -12.54 -10.20 16.57
CA GLY A 183 -12.67 -10.27 18.04
C GLY A 183 -12.08 -9.06 18.77
N ASP A 184 -11.09 -9.30 19.62
CA ASP A 184 -10.45 -8.29 20.48
C ASP A 184 -9.32 -7.50 19.79
N MET A 185 -9.49 -7.11 18.52
CA MET A 185 -8.50 -6.31 17.79
C MET A 185 -8.63 -4.82 18.15
N ASP A 186 -7.52 -4.19 18.52
CA ASP A 186 -7.44 -2.75 18.72
C ASP A 186 -7.41 -1.98 17.40
N ILE A 187 -7.96 -0.73 17.40
CA ILE A 187 -8.07 0.06 16.17
C ILE A 187 -7.53 1.46 16.38
N SER A 188 -6.60 1.87 15.49
CA SER A 188 -6.13 3.24 15.34
C SER A 188 -6.65 3.82 14.03
N LYS A 189 -7.16 5.06 14.04
CA LYS A 189 -7.75 5.70 12.85
C LYS A 189 -7.00 6.98 12.49
N LEU A 190 -6.62 7.09 11.21
CA LEU A 190 -6.05 8.29 10.60
C LEU A 190 -7.15 9.01 9.82
N VAL A 191 -7.83 9.96 10.47
CA VAL A 191 -8.93 10.72 9.86
C VAL A 191 -8.41 12.05 9.29
N THR A 192 -7.44 12.65 9.97
CA THR A 192 -6.83 13.92 9.57
C THR A 192 -5.90 13.70 8.39
N MET A 193 -6.18 14.35 7.27
CA MET A 193 -5.29 14.33 6.09
C MET A 193 -4.08 15.24 6.31
N PRO A 194 -2.90 14.88 5.77
CA PRO A 194 -1.73 15.75 5.74
C PRO A 194 -2.03 17.10 5.09
N LEU A 195 -1.39 18.17 5.59
CA LEU A 195 -1.69 19.58 5.22
C LEU A 195 -1.57 19.91 3.74
N ASN A 196 -0.76 19.17 2.98
CA ASN A 196 -0.50 19.46 1.56
C ASN A 196 -1.50 18.78 0.61
N ARG A 197 -2.54 18.13 1.11
CA ARG A 197 -3.50 17.39 0.28
C ARG A 197 -4.70 18.27 -0.06
N LYS A 198 -4.96 18.41 -1.36
CA LYS A 198 -6.16 19.10 -1.85
C LYS A 198 -7.42 18.28 -1.58
N PRO A 199 -8.56 18.90 -1.25
CA PRO A 199 -9.82 18.19 -1.07
C PRO A 199 -10.26 17.52 -2.37
N ILE A 200 -10.74 16.29 -2.29
CA ILE A 200 -11.27 15.55 -3.43
C ILE A 200 -12.67 16.04 -3.74
N VAL A 201 -12.93 16.40 -5.00
CA VAL A 201 -14.27 16.77 -5.47
C VAL A 201 -14.88 15.61 -6.23
N THR A 202 -15.94 15.02 -5.68
CA THR A 202 -16.70 13.92 -6.31
C THR A 202 -17.95 14.45 -6.97
N LYS A 203 -18.19 14.04 -8.23
CA LYS A 203 -19.41 14.40 -9.00
C LYS A 203 -19.96 13.15 -9.66
N SER A 204 -21.29 13.06 -9.75
CA SER A 204 -22.00 12.05 -10.53
C SER A 204 -22.61 12.68 -11.76
N MET A 205 -22.65 11.95 -12.88
CA MET A 205 -23.30 12.37 -14.11
C MET A 205 -23.93 11.18 -14.85
N SER A 206 -24.95 11.44 -15.67
CA SER A 206 -25.54 10.42 -16.54
C SER A 206 -24.53 9.96 -17.60
N THR A 207 -24.57 8.66 -17.93
CA THR A 207 -23.78 8.07 -19.02
C THR A 207 -24.08 8.68 -20.40
N GLU A 208 -25.27 9.27 -20.57
CA GLU A 208 -25.64 9.98 -21.80
C GLU A 208 -24.75 11.23 -22.06
N LYS A 209 -24.15 11.78 -20.99
CA LYS A 209 -23.25 12.95 -21.06
C LYS A 209 -21.77 12.58 -21.19
N ILE A 210 -21.46 11.39 -21.66
CA ILE A 210 -20.07 10.93 -21.78
C ILE A 210 -19.27 11.76 -22.81
N SER A 211 -19.93 12.31 -23.84
CA SER A 211 -19.33 13.22 -24.80
C SER A 211 -18.88 14.55 -24.16
N ASP A 212 -19.71 15.08 -23.25
CA ASP A 212 -19.37 16.29 -22.49
C ASP A 212 -18.21 16.04 -21.57
N LEU A 213 -18.16 14.87 -20.93
CA LEU A 213 -17.04 14.44 -20.10
C LEU A 213 -15.75 14.39 -20.93
N LYS A 214 -15.78 13.74 -22.11
CA LYS A 214 -14.60 13.66 -22.99
C LYS A 214 -14.08 15.03 -23.36
N SER A 215 -14.97 15.97 -23.71
CA SER A 215 -14.59 17.35 -24.03
C SER A 215 -13.98 18.09 -22.85
N ALA A 216 -14.49 17.86 -21.63
CA ALA A 216 -13.93 18.43 -20.41
C ALA A 216 -12.55 17.86 -20.05
N LEU A 217 -12.32 16.57 -20.31
CA LEU A 217 -11.04 15.91 -20.07
C LEU A 217 -9.93 16.39 -21.01
N LEU A 218 -10.24 16.86 -22.22
CA LEU A 218 -9.26 17.48 -23.12
C LEU A 218 -8.52 18.63 -22.43
N LYS A 219 -9.26 19.55 -21.79
CA LYS A 219 -8.69 20.67 -21.04
C LYS A 219 -7.78 20.20 -19.89
N LYS A 220 -8.12 19.08 -19.26
CA LYS A 220 -7.30 18.51 -18.19
C LYS A 220 -5.98 17.95 -18.74
N ILE A 221 -6.03 17.28 -19.88
CA ILE A 221 -4.84 16.74 -20.56
C ILE A 221 -3.93 17.89 -21.02
N GLU A 222 -4.48 18.98 -21.55
CA GLU A 222 -3.73 20.18 -21.95
C GLU A 222 -3.02 20.84 -20.75
N ASN A 223 -3.64 20.80 -19.58
CA ASN A 223 -3.06 21.25 -18.31
C ASN A 223 -2.06 20.24 -17.71
N ASN A 224 -1.68 19.21 -18.44
CA ASN A 224 -0.75 18.16 -18.01
C ASN A 224 -1.27 17.28 -16.87
N GLU A 225 -2.58 17.29 -16.60
CA GLU A 225 -3.20 16.43 -15.59
C GLU A 225 -3.29 14.98 -16.08
N LYS A 226 -3.20 14.02 -15.15
CA LYS A 226 -3.30 12.58 -15.41
C LYS A 226 -4.70 12.08 -15.08
N ILE A 227 -5.20 11.12 -15.83
CA ILE A 227 -6.57 10.59 -15.72
C ILE A 227 -6.55 9.09 -15.58
N TYR A 228 -7.18 8.58 -14.52
CA TYR A 228 -7.53 7.17 -14.40
C TYR A 228 -8.97 6.95 -14.88
N TRP A 229 -9.13 6.09 -15.88
CA TRP A 229 -10.43 5.68 -16.36
C TRP A 229 -10.71 4.25 -15.90
N VAL A 230 -11.46 4.08 -14.81
CA VAL A 230 -11.72 2.76 -14.23
C VAL A 230 -12.99 2.18 -14.83
N CYS A 231 -12.88 1.00 -15.45
CA CYS A 231 -14.00 0.24 -15.96
C CYS A 231 -14.40 -0.83 -14.93
N PRO A 232 -15.70 -0.96 -14.59
CA PRO A 232 -16.15 -2.03 -13.72
C PRO A 232 -15.92 -3.41 -14.37
N LEU A 233 -15.58 -4.41 -13.56
CA LEU A 233 -15.60 -5.80 -13.97
C LEU A 233 -17.06 -6.24 -14.11
N VAL A 234 -17.45 -6.67 -15.30
CA VAL A 234 -18.75 -7.34 -15.50
C VAL A 234 -18.51 -8.82 -15.17
N GLU A 235 -19.23 -9.35 -14.17
CA GLU A 235 -19.02 -10.69 -13.61
C GLU A 235 -19.29 -11.85 -14.60
N GLU A 236 -19.94 -11.62 -15.72
CA GLU A 236 -20.49 -12.68 -16.59
C GLU A 236 -19.51 -13.39 -17.53
N SER A 237 -18.33 -12.91 -17.75
CA SER A 237 -17.20 -13.66 -18.33
C SER A 237 -15.92 -12.82 -18.41
N ASN A 238 -14.76 -13.42 -18.16
CA ASN A 238 -13.44 -12.76 -18.31
C ASN A 238 -13.19 -12.22 -19.73
N SER A 239 -13.93 -12.66 -20.73
CA SER A 239 -13.86 -12.19 -22.12
C SER A 239 -14.65 -10.88 -22.33
N SER A 240 -15.82 -10.71 -21.71
CA SER A 240 -16.66 -9.52 -21.87
C SER A 240 -16.06 -8.29 -21.17
N SER A 241 -15.40 -8.47 -20.03
CA SER A 241 -14.72 -7.37 -19.31
C SER A 241 -13.51 -6.83 -20.07
N ILE A 242 -12.70 -7.71 -20.66
CA ILE A 242 -11.56 -7.31 -21.51
C ILE A 242 -12.07 -6.63 -22.78
N GLN A 243 -13.13 -7.14 -23.40
CA GLN A 243 -13.73 -6.54 -24.58
C GLN A 243 -14.22 -5.11 -24.27
N SER A 244 -14.86 -4.87 -23.12
CA SER A 244 -15.33 -3.54 -22.74
C SER A 244 -14.19 -2.56 -22.53
N VAL A 245 -13.07 -2.99 -21.94
CA VAL A 245 -11.86 -2.16 -21.76
C VAL A 245 -11.20 -1.87 -23.11
N THR A 246 -11.12 -2.87 -23.99
CA THR A 246 -10.52 -2.71 -25.33
C THR A 246 -11.35 -1.74 -26.19
N ASN A 247 -12.67 -1.87 -26.18
CA ASN A 247 -13.54 -0.93 -26.90
C ASN A 247 -13.40 0.49 -26.35
N ARG A 248 -13.26 0.63 -25.03
CA ARG A 248 -13.02 1.95 -24.41
C ARG A 248 -11.66 2.51 -24.77
N LEU A 249 -10.63 1.66 -24.84
CA LEU A 249 -9.30 2.07 -25.27
C LEU A 249 -9.34 2.66 -26.69
N GLN A 250 -9.96 1.93 -27.62
CA GLN A 250 -10.08 2.36 -29.00
C GLN A 250 -10.83 3.70 -29.12
N ASP A 251 -11.98 3.83 -28.44
CA ASP A 251 -12.79 5.04 -28.41
C ASP A 251 -12.02 6.26 -27.85
N LEU A 252 -11.22 6.09 -26.80
CA LEU A 252 -10.44 7.18 -26.21
C LEU A 252 -9.17 7.47 -27.02
N GLN A 253 -8.55 6.47 -27.66
CA GLN A 253 -7.40 6.67 -28.55
C GLN A 253 -7.79 7.44 -29.81
N GLU A 254 -8.95 7.15 -30.39
CA GLU A 254 -9.49 7.94 -31.52
C GLU A 254 -9.73 9.41 -31.16
N HIS A 255 -10.10 9.66 -29.90
CA HIS A 255 -10.41 11.03 -29.44
C HIS A 255 -9.18 11.85 -28.99
N TYR A 256 -8.21 11.21 -28.32
CA TYR A 256 -7.08 11.89 -27.66
C TYR A 256 -5.70 11.58 -28.27
N GLY A 257 -5.61 10.58 -29.14
CA GLY A 257 -4.36 10.07 -29.71
C GLY A 257 -3.85 8.80 -29.04
N ASN A 258 -3.23 7.92 -29.84
CA ASN A 258 -2.76 6.61 -29.41
C ASN A 258 -1.60 6.70 -28.41
N ASP A 259 -0.82 7.76 -28.45
CA ASP A 259 0.33 8.02 -27.60
C ASP A 259 -0.06 8.46 -26.18
N LYS A 260 -1.27 9.02 -26.02
CA LYS A 260 -1.75 9.58 -24.75
C LYS A 260 -2.59 8.61 -23.93
N VAL A 261 -3.09 7.54 -24.53
CA VAL A 261 -4.04 6.62 -23.90
C VAL A 261 -3.47 5.20 -23.90
N SER A 262 -3.44 4.59 -22.72
CA SER A 262 -3.04 3.19 -22.58
C SER A 262 -3.96 2.44 -21.61
N MET A 263 -3.85 1.13 -21.55
CA MET A 263 -4.63 0.30 -20.63
C MET A 263 -3.77 -0.63 -19.78
N VAL A 264 -4.29 -0.97 -18.60
CA VAL A 264 -3.70 -2.00 -17.73
C VAL A 264 -4.81 -2.92 -17.22
N HIS A 265 -4.59 -4.23 -17.30
CA HIS A 265 -5.50 -5.23 -16.77
C HIS A 265 -4.76 -6.44 -16.17
N GLY A 266 -5.46 -7.28 -15.40
CA GLY A 266 -4.89 -8.37 -14.62
C GLY A 266 -4.08 -9.41 -15.40
N LYS A 267 -4.44 -9.67 -16.67
CA LYS A 267 -3.81 -10.70 -17.51
C LYS A 267 -2.53 -10.24 -18.21
N MET A 268 -2.15 -8.97 -18.11
CA MET A 268 -0.89 -8.46 -18.70
C MET A 268 0.31 -8.94 -17.88
N LYS A 269 1.46 -9.10 -18.56
CA LYS A 269 2.74 -9.40 -17.90
C LYS A 269 3.18 -8.26 -17.01
N ASN A 270 3.84 -8.57 -15.90
CA ASN A 270 4.28 -7.56 -14.93
C ASN A 270 5.23 -6.52 -15.53
N GLU A 271 6.14 -6.94 -16.43
CA GLU A 271 7.06 -6.04 -17.12
C GLU A 271 6.33 -4.98 -17.96
N GLU A 272 5.29 -5.42 -18.70
CA GLU A 272 4.47 -4.54 -19.51
C GLU A 272 3.66 -3.56 -18.67
N LYS A 273 3.06 -4.06 -17.57
CA LYS A 273 2.35 -3.21 -16.59
C LYS A 273 3.28 -2.14 -16.02
N ASN A 274 4.48 -2.53 -15.60
CA ASN A 274 5.44 -1.61 -15.01
C ASN A 274 5.87 -0.53 -16.01
N LEU A 275 6.11 -0.89 -17.26
CA LEU A 275 6.48 0.07 -18.31
C LEU A 275 5.37 1.09 -18.58
N ILE A 276 4.11 0.63 -18.66
CA ILE A 276 2.95 1.50 -18.84
C ILE A 276 2.79 2.44 -17.65
N MET A 277 2.89 1.91 -16.43
CA MET A 277 2.80 2.70 -15.20
C MET A 277 3.90 3.75 -15.10
N GLU A 278 5.13 3.40 -15.48
CA GLU A 278 6.25 4.34 -15.51
C GLU A 278 6.01 5.48 -16.52
N ASN A 279 5.53 5.15 -17.73
CA ASN A 279 5.19 6.14 -18.74
C ASN A 279 4.03 7.05 -18.32
N PHE A 280 3.05 6.49 -17.58
CA PHE A 280 1.96 7.27 -17.01
C PHE A 280 2.45 8.20 -15.89
N LYS A 281 3.28 7.73 -14.96
CA LYS A 281 3.91 8.57 -13.93
C LYS A 281 4.74 9.70 -14.52
N LYS A 282 5.50 9.43 -15.58
CA LYS A 282 6.29 10.44 -16.32
C LYS A 282 5.42 11.40 -17.17
N GLY A 283 4.11 11.20 -17.20
CA GLY A 283 3.17 12.03 -17.95
C GLY A 283 3.25 11.89 -19.47
N LYS A 284 3.91 10.86 -19.99
CA LYS A 284 3.86 10.50 -21.42
C LYS A 284 2.47 9.98 -21.81
N ILE A 285 1.94 9.07 -21.00
CA ILE A 285 0.55 8.62 -21.07
C ILE A 285 -0.27 9.55 -20.18
N LYS A 286 -1.40 10.06 -20.68
CA LYS A 286 -2.30 10.97 -19.96
C LYS A 286 -3.54 10.31 -19.42
N ILE A 287 -4.04 9.29 -20.12
CA ILE A 287 -5.20 8.50 -19.69
C ILE A 287 -4.78 7.06 -19.55
N LEU A 288 -4.98 6.52 -18.35
CA LEU A 288 -4.77 5.11 -18.05
C LEU A 288 -6.12 4.43 -17.82
N ILE A 289 -6.49 3.56 -18.73
CA ILE A 289 -7.71 2.75 -18.61
C ILE A 289 -7.38 1.50 -17.81
N ALA A 290 -8.21 1.17 -16.83
CA ALA A 290 -7.97 0.04 -15.97
C ALA A 290 -9.25 -0.67 -15.55
N THR A 291 -9.10 -1.95 -15.21
CA THR A 291 -10.08 -2.70 -14.43
C THR A 291 -9.77 -2.54 -12.93
N SER A 292 -10.49 -3.23 -12.07
CA SER A 292 -10.30 -3.25 -10.60
C SER A 292 -8.86 -3.59 -10.13
N VAL A 293 -7.96 -3.98 -11.03
CA VAL A 293 -6.52 -4.21 -10.72
C VAL A 293 -5.82 -2.95 -10.20
N ILE A 294 -6.35 -1.77 -10.52
CA ILE A 294 -5.82 -0.47 -10.04
C ILE A 294 -6.42 -0.05 -8.69
N GLU A 295 -7.44 -0.74 -8.18
CA GLU A 295 -8.03 -0.42 -6.87
C GLU A 295 -7.02 -0.45 -5.70
N VAL A 296 -5.87 -1.07 -5.90
CA VAL A 296 -4.89 -1.25 -4.85
C VAL A 296 -3.70 -0.31 -5.06
N GLY A 297 -3.79 0.86 -4.41
CA GLY A 297 -2.64 1.63 -3.98
C GLY A 297 -1.67 2.10 -5.06
N ILE A 298 -2.15 2.80 -6.11
CA ILE A 298 -1.25 3.64 -6.86
C ILE A 298 -1.12 4.95 -6.10
N ASP A 299 0.01 5.14 -5.45
CA ASP A 299 0.38 6.42 -4.88
C ASP A 299 0.91 7.31 -6.02
N ASP A 300 0.05 8.25 -6.44
CA ASP A 300 0.37 9.29 -7.40
C ASP A 300 0.00 10.61 -6.73
N PRO A 301 0.98 11.28 -6.09
CA PRO A 301 0.73 12.46 -5.26
C PRO A 301 0.33 13.72 -6.02
N ASP A 302 0.41 13.72 -7.37
CA ASP A 302 0.12 14.90 -8.22
C ASP A 302 -1.38 15.11 -8.50
#